data_3c54f8648d5e31bb620613e0888554fa
#
_entry.id   3c54f8648d5e31bb620613e0888554fa
#
_cell.length_a   1.000
_cell.length_b   1.000
_cell.length_c   1.000
_cell.angle_alpha   90.00
_cell.angle_beta   90.00
_cell.angle_gamma   90.00
#
_symmetry.space_group_name_H-M   'P 1'
#
loop_
_entity.id
_entity.type
_entity.pdbx_description
1 polymer ?
#
loop_
_entity_poly.entity_id
_entity_poly.type
_entity_poly.pdbx_seq_one_letter_code
_entity_poly.pdbx_strand_id
1 'polypeptide(L)'
;MFQINRQIRISHNKKRNYQYCISARRGNRVVSRQILKKEHIITDRLTLGPYRKEDRERLKEMMQNPKITATFMVPDYCEEVQFYALADKLIEFSQINDTIHLEYGIYLDGCMIGFVNDCGYDDEAIELGYVIDPAFQGRGFATEAVNAVINELREMGFKKVVADFFEENIGSRKVMEKCGMHLNGNSDYEEYRGKKFKRYECEMEL
;
A
#
# COMPACT_ATOMS: atom_id res chain seq x y z
N MET A 1 26.80 -15.22 8.66
CA MET A 1 26.96 -13.73 8.67
C MET A 1 26.44 -13.24 7.31
N PHE A 2 25.12 -12.98 7.21
CA PHE A 2 24.50 -12.50 5.96
C PHE A 2 24.02 -11.08 6.20
N GLN A 3 24.64 -10.15 5.49
CA GLN A 3 24.23 -8.76 5.45
C GLN A 3 22.86 -8.65 4.78
N ILE A 4 21.91 -8.04 5.46
CA ILE A 4 20.62 -7.67 4.91
C ILE A 4 20.86 -6.44 4.04
N ASN A 5 20.96 -6.67 2.74
CA ASN A 5 20.96 -5.57 1.79
C ASN A 5 19.56 -4.94 1.75
N ARG A 6 19.47 -3.70 2.20
CA ARG A 6 18.37 -2.76 1.99
C ARG A 6 18.28 -2.40 0.50
N GLN A 7 17.96 -3.34 -0.34
CA GLN A 7 17.67 -3.07 -1.74
C GLN A 7 16.49 -3.93 -2.14
N ILE A 8 15.32 -3.29 -2.20
CA ILE A 8 14.30 -3.73 -3.13
C ILE A 8 14.90 -3.48 -4.51
N ARG A 9 15.74 -4.40 -4.96
CA ARG A 9 16.11 -4.46 -6.37
C ARG A 9 15.13 -5.39 -7.03
N ILE A 10 14.18 -4.83 -7.76
CA ILE A 10 13.57 -5.52 -8.88
C ILE A 10 14.69 -5.72 -9.90
N SER A 11 15.45 -6.82 -9.77
CA SER A 11 16.50 -7.12 -10.72
C SER A 11 15.85 -7.57 -12.01
N HIS A 12 16.21 -6.92 -13.11
CA HIS A 12 15.81 -7.27 -14.47
C HIS A 12 16.20 -8.70 -14.79
N ASN A 13 15.21 -9.59 -14.91
CA ASN A 13 15.36 -10.79 -15.73
C ASN A 13 14.03 -11.15 -16.39
N LYS A 14 14.05 -11.30 -17.71
CA LYS A 14 12.92 -11.56 -18.59
C LYS A 14 12.14 -12.81 -18.15
N LYS A 15 10.88 -12.66 -17.83
CA LYS A 15 9.84 -13.54 -17.30
C LYS A 15 9.63 -13.36 -15.80
N ARG A 16 8.97 -12.28 -15.41
CA ARG A 16 8.48 -12.11 -14.06
C ARG A 16 6.97 -12.05 -14.05
N ASN A 17 6.41 -13.08 -13.44
CA ASN A 17 5.13 -12.92 -12.77
C ASN A 17 5.32 -11.83 -11.73
N TYR A 18 4.67 -10.71 -11.89
CA TYR A 18 4.53 -9.68 -10.85
C TYR A 18 3.81 -10.36 -9.68
N GLN A 19 4.59 -10.92 -8.80
CA GLN A 19 4.13 -11.18 -7.47
C GLN A 19 4.08 -9.81 -6.82
N TYR A 20 2.92 -9.41 -6.31
CA TYR A 20 2.68 -8.18 -5.56
C TYR A 20 3.90 -7.73 -4.77
N CYS A 21 3.97 -6.43 -4.42
CA CYS A 21 4.90 -5.89 -3.43
C CYS A 21 5.00 -6.72 -2.14
N ILE A 22 4.03 -7.55 -1.90
CA ILE A 22 3.89 -8.52 -0.84
C ILE A 22 5.03 -9.56 -0.75
N SER A 23 5.80 -9.83 -1.81
CA SER A 23 6.78 -10.92 -1.77
C SER A 23 8.23 -10.49 -1.89
N ALA A 24 8.53 -9.22 -2.12
CA ALA A 24 9.87 -8.81 -2.51
C ALA A 24 10.89 -8.73 -1.36
N ARG A 25 10.48 -8.77 -0.08
CA ARG A 25 11.38 -8.64 1.07
C ARG A 25 11.47 -9.84 2.01
N ARG A 26 11.04 -11.02 1.58
CA ARG A 26 11.36 -12.25 2.34
C ARG A 26 12.82 -12.68 2.14
N GLY A 27 13.74 -11.94 2.71
CA GLY A 27 14.95 -12.55 3.24
C GLY A 27 14.51 -13.44 4.41
N ASN A 28 15.08 -14.66 4.54
CA ASN A 28 14.80 -15.69 5.56
C ASN A 28 14.95 -15.19 7.04
N ARG A 29 14.34 -14.08 7.43
CA ARG A 29 14.13 -13.75 8.83
C ARG A 29 12.72 -14.20 9.20
N VAL A 30 12.65 -15.08 10.15
CA VAL A 30 11.44 -15.37 10.90
C VAL A 30 11.06 -14.04 11.57
N VAL A 31 10.08 -13.34 10.99
CA VAL A 31 9.48 -12.18 11.63
C VAL A 31 8.79 -12.72 12.88
N SER A 32 9.33 -12.43 14.04
CA SER A 32 8.82 -12.92 15.32
C SER A 32 7.54 -12.22 15.74
N ARG A 33 7.12 -11.19 15.00
CA ARG A 33 5.99 -10.36 15.30
C ARG A 33 4.79 -10.75 14.43
N GLN A 34 3.71 -11.15 15.09
CA GLN A 34 2.39 -11.19 14.47
C GLN A 34 1.86 -9.75 14.39
N ILE A 35 1.47 -9.30 13.20
CA ILE A 35 0.72 -8.07 13.02
C ILE A 35 -0.72 -8.38 13.46
N LEU A 36 -1.07 -7.91 14.65
CA LEU A 36 -2.46 -7.93 15.13
C LEU A 36 -3.09 -6.60 14.77
N LYS A 37 -3.74 -6.56 13.62
CA LYS A 37 -4.48 -5.36 13.17
C LYS A 37 -5.91 -5.36 13.73
N LYS A 38 -6.47 -4.19 13.98
CA LYS A 38 -7.91 -4.06 14.26
C LYS A 38 -8.73 -4.55 13.07
N GLU A 39 -9.86 -5.16 13.33
CA GLU A 39 -10.80 -5.53 12.26
C GLU A 39 -11.35 -4.28 11.57
N HIS A 40 -11.70 -3.26 12.37
CA HIS A 40 -12.19 -1.98 11.87
C HIS A 40 -11.53 -0.80 12.58
N ILE A 41 -11.24 0.25 11.81
CA ILE A 41 -10.84 1.57 12.32
C ILE A 41 -11.92 2.56 11.90
N ILE A 42 -12.52 3.23 12.88
CA ILE A 42 -13.56 4.25 12.65
C ILE A 42 -12.92 5.63 12.80
N THR A 43 -13.17 6.49 11.84
CA THR A 43 -12.76 7.91 11.86
C THR A 43 -13.99 8.82 11.82
N ASP A 44 -13.80 10.12 11.69
CA ASP A 44 -14.93 11.08 11.64
C ASP A 44 -15.85 10.84 10.44
N ARG A 45 -15.30 10.41 9.30
CA ARG A 45 -16.04 10.24 8.04
C ARG A 45 -15.93 8.85 7.42
N LEU A 46 -14.94 8.06 7.84
CA LEU A 46 -14.57 6.82 7.17
C LEU A 46 -14.66 5.62 8.11
N THR A 47 -14.89 4.48 7.51
CA THR A 47 -14.63 3.18 8.13
C THR A 47 -13.53 2.49 7.31
N LEU A 48 -12.45 2.07 7.96
CA LEU A 48 -11.44 1.20 7.37
C LEU A 48 -11.68 -0.22 7.88
N GLY A 49 -11.63 -1.20 7.01
CA GLY A 49 -11.87 -2.59 7.40
C GLY A 49 -11.53 -3.56 6.26
N PRO A 50 -11.71 -4.87 6.49
CA PRO A 50 -11.46 -5.86 5.47
C PRO A 50 -12.33 -5.62 4.24
N TYR A 51 -11.83 -5.99 3.07
CA TYR A 51 -12.62 -5.95 1.84
C TYR A 51 -13.79 -6.93 1.94
N ARG A 52 -14.93 -6.52 1.39
CA ARG A 52 -16.13 -7.37 1.29
C ARG A 52 -16.11 -8.13 -0.02
N LYS A 53 -16.85 -9.23 -0.11
CA LYS A 53 -16.99 -9.97 -1.37
C LYS A 53 -17.60 -9.11 -2.49
N GLU A 54 -18.49 -8.19 -2.12
CA GLU A 54 -19.14 -7.23 -3.01
C GLU A 54 -18.17 -6.21 -3.60
N ASP A 55 -17.05 -5.98 -2.95
CA ASP A 55 -16.03 -5.02 -3.41
C ASP A 55 -15.16 -5.56 -4.56
N ARG A 56 -15.34 -6.82 -4.95
CA ARG A 56 -14.55 -7.50 -5.98
C ARG A 56 -14.49 -6.72 -7.29
N GLU A 57 -15.65 -6.29 -7.77
CA GLU A 57 -15.74 -5.49 -9.01
C GLU A 57 -15.07 -4.13 -8.82
N ARG A 58 -15.31 -3.50 -7.67
CA ARG A 58 -14.75 -2.20 -7.34
C ARG A 58 -13.22 -2.22 -7.24
N LEU A 59 -12.65 -3.24 -6.63
CA LEU A 59 -11.20 -3.46 -6.61
C LEU A 59 -10.62 -3.59 -8.01
N LYS A 60 -11.26 -4.42 -8.86
CA LYS A 60 -10.86 -4.56 -10.26
C LYS A 60 -10.89 -3.22 -11.00
N GLU A 61 -12.00 -2.48 -10.90
CA GLU A 61 -12.13 -1.16 -11.53
C GLU A 61 -11.02 -0.21 -11.10
N MET A 62 -10.72 -0.13 -9.81
CA MET A 62 -9.63 0.72 -9.32
C MET A 62 -8.28 0.29 -9.85
N MET A 63 -7.98 -1.01 -9.89
CA MET A 63 -6.71 -1.53 -10.42
C MET A 63 -6.55 -1.38 -11.93
N GLN A 64 -7.64 -1.21 -12.66
CA GLN A 64 -7.63 -0.93 -14.10
C GLN A 64 -7.70 0.56 -14.42
N ASN A 65 -8.01 1.41 -13.44
CA ASN A 65 -8.19 2.85 -13.67
C ASN A 65 -6.87 3.53 -14.05
N PRO A 66 -6.75 4.11 -15.25
CA PRO A 66 -5.49 4.70 -15.72
C PRO A 66 -5.02 5.89 -14.87
N LYS A 67 -5.92 6.61 -14.20
CA LYS A 67 -5.54 7.70 -13.28
C LYS A 67 -4.90 7.17 -12.00
N ILE A 68 -5.28 5.97 -11.55
CA ILE A 68 -4.68 5.30 -10.40
C ILE A 68 -3.35 4.67 -10.83
N THR A 69 -3.38 3.87 -11.90
CA THR A 69 -2.21 3.12 -12.36
C THR A 69 -1.13 3.98 -12.99
N ALA A 70 -1.38 5.27 -13.20
CA ALA A 70 -0.33 6.21 -13.58
C ALA A 70 0.74 6.40 -12.49
N THR A 71 0.36 6.27 -11.22
CA THR A 71 1.23 6.58 -10.07
C THR A 71 1.18 5.53 -8.95
N PHE A 72 0.32 4.55 -9.05
CA PHE A 72 0.24 3.39 -8.15
C PHE A 72 0.53 2.13 -8.98
N MET A 73 1.57 1.41 -8.60
CA MET A 73 2.02 0.24 -9.37
C MET A 73 1.07 -0.94 -9.19
N VAL A 74 0.46 -1.33 -10.27
CA VAL A 74 -0.37 -2.54 -10.39
C VAL A 74 0.29 -3.46 -11.41
N PRO A 75 0.23 -4.79 -11.25
CA PRO A 75 0.78 -5.71 -12.23
C PRO A 75 0.25 -5.41 -13.64
N ASP A 76 1.12 -5.55 -14.63
CA ASP A 76 0.76 -5.30 -16.05
C ASP A 76 0.02 -6.51 -16.62
N TYR A 77 -1.22 -6.66 -16.20
CA TYR A 77 -2.10 -7.73 -16.64
C TYR A 77 -2.75 -7.38 -17.99
N CYS A 78 -2.83 -8.38 -18.87
CA CYS A 78 -3.43 -8.24 -20.18
C CYS A 78 -4.89 -8.73 -20.21
N GLU A 79 -5.28 -9.57 -19.27
CA GLU A 79 -6.60 -10.22 -19.23
C GLU A 79 -7.39 -9.84 -17.99
N GLU A 80 -8.67 -9.60 -18.16
CA GLU A 80 -9.58 -9.22 -17.07
C GLU A 80 -9.63 -10.25 -15.94
N VAL A 81 -9.53 -11.54 -16.28
CA VAL A 81 -9.51 -12.64 -15.30
C VAL A 81 -8.36 -12.52 -14.30
N GLN A 82 -7.23 -11.94 -14.71
CA GLN A 82 -6.08 -11.74 -13.84
C GLN A 82 -6.35 -10.66 -12.78
N PHE A 83 -7.10 -9.61 -13.13
CA PHE A 83 -7.53 -8.59 -12.17
C PHE A 83 -8.57 -9.13 -11.18
N TYR A 84 -9.47 -10.01 -11.62
CA TYR A 84 -10.39 -10.68 -10.72
C TYR A 84 -9.68 -11.63 -9.75
N ALA A 85 -8.73 -12.42 -10.24
CA ALA A 85 -7.92 -13.28 -9.37
C ALA A 85 -7.14 -12.48 -8.34
N LEU A 86 -6.71 -11.27 -8.72
CA LEU A 86 -6.07 -10.33 -7.86
C LEU A 86 -7.00 -9.82 -6.78
N ALA A 87 -8.19 -9.34 -7.17
CA ALA A 87 -9.21 -8.86 -6.24
C ALA A 87 -9.62 -9.95 -5.25
N ASP A 88 -9.84 -11.18 -5.72
CA ASP A 88 -10.17 -12.32 -4.86
C ASP A 88 -9.08 -12.58 -3.81
N LYS A 89 -7.81 -12.50 -4.21
CA LYS A 89 -6.67 -12.68 -3.31
C LYS A 89 -6.55 -11.55 -2.28
N LEU A 90 -6.78 -10.30 -2.68
CA LEU A 90 -6.79 -9.15 -1.76
C LEU A 90 -7.92 -9.28 -0.73
N ILE A 91 -9.11 -9.70 -1.17
CA ILE A 91 -10.25 -9.95 -0.28
C ILE A 91 -9.87 -11.04 0.73
N GLU A 92 -9.29 -12.15 0.28
CA GLU A 92 -8.84 -13.23 1.17
C GLU A 92 -7.82 -12.72 2.20
N PHE A 93 -6.79 -11.99 1.76
CA PHE A 93 -5.75 -11.46 2.65
C PHE A 93 -6.29 -10.47 3.67
N SER A 94 -7.23 -9.60 3.28
CA SER A 94 -7.80 -8.62 4.18
C SER A 94 -8.56 -9.25 5.36
N GLN A 95 -9.10 -10.47 5.18
CA GLN A 95 -9.85 -11.21 6.21
C GLN A 95 -8.95 -11.85 7.28
N ILE A 96 -7.65 -11.97 7.02
CA ILE A 96 -6.75 -12.67 7.92
C ILE A 96 -6.15 -11.68 8.92
N ASN A 97 -6.54 -11.78 10.19
CA ASN A 97 -6.13 -10.83 11.23
C ASN A 97 -4.74 -11.11 11.79
N ASP A 98 -4.22 -12.31 11.61
CA ASP A 98 -2.93 -12.77 12.11
C ASP A 98 -1.85 -12.84 11.02
N THR A 99 -2.14 -12.29 9.83
CA THR A 99 -1.16 -12.26 8.77
C THR A 99 -0.21 -11.10 8.86
N ILE A 100 0.86 -11.32 8.15
CA ILE A 100 1.85 -10.34 7.80
C ILE A 100 1.36 -9.30 6.76
N HIS A 101 0.06 -9.22 6.48
CA HIS A 101 -0.52 -8.27 5.52
C HIS A 101 -1.45 -7.30 6.21
N LEU A 102 -1.13 -6.00 6.10
CA LEU A 102 -2.00 -4.92 6.48
C LEU A 102 -2.81 -4.49 5.24
N GLU A 103 -4.06 -4.93 5.17
CA GLU A 103 -4.97 -4.61 4.08
C GLU A 103 -6.25 -4.03 4.66
N TYR A 104 -6.59 -2.79 4.28
CA TYR A 104 -7.83 -2.11 4.66
C TYR A 104 -8.51 -1.48 3.45
N GLY A 105 -9.77 -1.83 3.20
CA GLY A 105 -10.65 -1.02 2.38
C GLY A 105 -11.03 0.26 3.10
N ILE A 106 -11.16 1.36 2.37
CA ILE A 106 -11.62 2.65 2.87
C ILE A 106 -13.07 2.83 2.42
N TYR A 107 -13.98 2.99 3.38
CA TYR A 107 -15.40 3.11 3.12
C TYR A 107 -15.95 4.46 3.56
N LEU A 108 -16.72 5.10 2.69
CA LEU A 108 -17.52 6.29 2.96
C LEU A 108 -19.00 5.91 2.81
N ASP A 109 -19.79 6.06 3.86
CA ASP A 109 -21.21 5.69 3.88
C ASP A 109 -21.47 4.26 3.34
N GLY A 110 -20.57 3.32 3.68
CA GLY A 110 -20.63 1.94 3.26
C GLY A 110 -20.14 1.64 1.83
N CYS A 111 -19.79 2.67 1.04
CA CYS A 111 -19.23 2.51 -0.30
C CYS A 111 -17.70 2.51 -0.24
N MET A 112 -17.05 1.53 -0.88
CA MET A 112 -15.60 1.49 -0.99
C MET A 112 -15.10 2.61 -1.90
N ILE A 113 -14.26 3.51 -1.37
CA ILE A 113 -13.68 4.65 -2.08
C ILE A 113 -12.16 4.56 -2.26
N GLY A 114 -11.52 3.56 -1.68
CA GLY A 114 -10.07 3.41 -1.72
C GLY A 114 -9.59 2.26 -0.85
N PHE A 115 -8.28 2.20 -0.66
CA PHE A 115 -7.64 1.24 0.24
C PHE A 115 -6.31 1.76 0.79
N VAL A 116 -5.85 1.16 1.88
CA VAL A 116 -4.48 1.27 2.43
C VAL A 116 -3.94 -0.14 2.61
N ASN A 117 -2.70 -0.36 2.17
CA ASN A 117 -2.02 -1.65 2.29
C ASN A 117 -0.56 -1.48 2.71
N ASP A 118 0.05 -2.54 3.23
CA ASP A 118 1.50 -2.58 3.33
C ASP A 118 2.14 -2.91 1.98
N CYS A 119 3.30 -2.32 1.72
CA CYS A 119 4.17 -2.66 0.59
C CYS A 119 5.38 -3.48 1.06
N GLY A 120 5.48 -3.76 2.36
CA GLY A 120 6.50 -4.55 3.01
C GLY A 120 6.80 -4.01 4.41
N TYR A 121 7.37 -4.86 5.26
CA TYR A 121 7.77 -4.47 6.61
C TYR A 121 8.91 -5.35 7.13
N ASP A 122 9.57 -4.86 8.17
CA ASP A 122 10.52 -5.60 9.01
C ASP A 122 10.14 -5.44 10.50
N ASP A 123 11.05 -5.79 11.40
CA ASP A 123 10.77 -5.73 12.85
C ASP A 123 10.58 -4.30 13.39
N GLU A 124 10.95 -3.27 12.63
CA GLU A 124 10.95 -1.88 13.05
C GLU A 124 10.07 -0.99 12.19
N ALA A 125 10.05 -1.21 10.88
CA ALA A 125 9.44 -0.32 9.90
C ALA A 125 8.40 -1.03 9.03
N ILE A 126 7.39 -0.28 8.61
CA ILE A 126 6.40 -0.71 7.62
C ILE A 126 6.28 0.34 6.51
N GLU A 127 6.22 -0.13 5.27
CA GLU A 127 5.98 0.71 4.10
C GLU A 127 4.50 0.66 3.74
N LEU A 128 3.86 1.84 3.62
CA LEU A 128 2.45 1.98 3.28
C LEU A 128 2.24 2.39 1.83
N GLY A 129 1.30 1.69 1.17
CA GLY A 129 0.65 2.14 -0.05
C GLY A 129 -0.80 2.55 0.22
N TYR A 130 -1.33 3.49 -0.56
CA TYR A 130 -2.73 3.89 -0.47
C TYR A 130 -3.27 4.42 -1.78
N VAL A 131 -4.55 4.23 -1.97
CA VAL A 131 -5.30 4.69 -3.15
C VAL A 131 -6.62 5.27 -2.70
N ILE A 132 -7.01 6.40 -3.30
CA ILE A 132 -8.38 6.93 -3.28
C ILE A 132 -8.87 7.04 -4.73
N ASP A 133 -10.06 6.54 -4.98
CA ASP A 133 -10.70 6.68 -6.28
C ASP A 133 -10.73 8.15 -6.72
N PRO A 134 -10.39 8.47 -7.98
CA PRO A 134 -10.33 9.82 -8.50
C PRO A 134 -11.60 10.67 -8.25
N ALA A 135 -12.79 10.04 -8.19
CA ALA A 135 -14.04 10.74 -7.90
C ALA A 135 -14.12 11.25 -6.45
N PHE A 136 -13.28 10.74 -5.55
CA PHE A 136 -13.27 11.09 -4.13
C PHE A 136 -11.98 11.82 -3.70
N GLN A 137 -11.04 12.04 -4.60
CA GLN A 137 -9.81 12.77 -4.32
C GLN A 137 -10.05 14.26 -4.00
N GLY A 138 -9.04 14.92 -3.41
CA GLY A 138 -9.11 16.36 -3.08
C GLY A 138 -9.97 16.71 -1.87
N ARG A 139 -10.59 15.73 -1.20
CA ARG A 139 -11.51 15.91 -0.07
C ARG A 139 -10.91 15.54 1.29
N GLY A 140 -9.61 15.22 1.33
CA GLY A 140 -8.89 14.90 2.57
C GLY A 140 -9.00 13.43 3.02
N PHE A 141 -9.73 12.58 2.32
CA PHE A 141 -9.96 11.19 2.71
C PHE A 141 -8.66 10.37 2.82
N ALA A 142 -7.72 10.55 1.89
CA ALA A 142 -6.42 9.87 1.99
C ALA A 142 -5.67 10.24 3.27
N THR A 143 -5.61 11.52 3.60
CA THR A 143 -4.94 12.00 4.83
C THR A 143 -5.61 11.43 6.08
N GLU A 144 -6.95 11.41 6.13
CA GLU A 144 -7.73 10.87 7.25
C GLU A 144 -7.46 9.36 7.42
N ALA A 145 -7.54 8.59 6.34
CA ALA A 145 -7.32 7.15 6.35
C ALA A 145 -5.87 6.80 6.75
N VAL A 146 -4.87 7.45 6.13
CA VAL A 146 -3.46 7.19 6.43
C VAL A 146 -3.12 7.55 7.87
N ASN A 147 -3.61 8.67 8.41
CA ASN A 147 -3.43 9.03 9.81
C ASN A 147 -4.03 7.99 10.77
N ALA A 148 -5.22 7.47 10.44
CA ALA A 148 -5.86 6.43 11.24
C ALA A 148 -5.02 5.14 11.26
N VAL A 149 -4.47 4.74 10.11
CA VAL A 149 -3.56 3.58 10.02
C VAL A 149 -2.24 3.85 10.75
N ILE A 150 -1.66 5.04 10.65
CA ILE A 150 -0.45 5.41 11.40
C ILE A 150 -0.66 5.26 12.91
N ASN A 151 -1.82 5.66 13.43
CA ASN A 151 -2.15 5.48 14.85
C ASN A 151 -2.25 3.98 15.22
N GLU A 152 -2.86 3.18 14.36
CA GLU A 152 -2.90 1.72 14.52
C GLU A 152 -1.49 1.12 14.54
N LEU A 153 -0.61 1.55 13.64
CA LEU A 153 0.79 1.07 13.60
C LEU A 153 1.56 1.36 14.88
N ARG A 154 1.32 2.51 15.53
CA ARG A 154 1.89 2.83 16.86
C ARG A 154 1.43 1.83 17.90
N GLU A 155 0.13 1.52 17.94
CA GLU A 155 -0.44 0.54 18.88
C GLU A 155 0.11 -0.87 18.60
N MET A 156 0.30 -1.24 17.33
CA MET A 156 0.95 -2.48 16.93
C MET A 156 2.45 -2.49 17.28
N GLY A 157 3.02 -1.32 17.66
CA GLY A 157 4.38 -1.13 18.15
C GLY A 157 5.44 -1.07 17.05
N PHE A 158 5.10 -0.74 15.81
CA PHE A 158 6.07 -0.32 14.82
C PHE A 158 6.80 0.93 15.30
N LYS A 159 8.04 1.11 14.85
CA LYS A 159 8.89 2.25 15.21
C LYS A 159 8.93 3.29 14.12
N LYS A 160 8.65 2.87 12.89
CA LYS A 160 8.76 3.72 11.72
C LYS A 160 7.72 3.35 10.67
N VAL A 161 7.16 4.36 10.03
CA VAL A 161 6.41 4.22 8.79
C VAL A 161 7.16 4.88 7.64
N VAL A 162 7.12 4.23 6.49
CA VAL A 162 7.73 4.68 5.24
C VAL A 162 6.66 4.70 4.16
N ALA A 163 6.76 5.59 3.19
CA ALA A 163 5.95 5.57 2.00
C ALA A 163 6.70 6.21 0.84
N ASP A 164 6.50 5.66 -0.36
CA ASP A 164 7.15 6.13 -1.57
C ASP A 164 6.16 6.83 -2.51
N PHE A 165 6.66 7.76 -3.31
CA PHE A 165 5.88 8.40 -4.35
C PHE A 165 6.72 8.71 -5.59
N PHE A 166 6.11 8.65 -6.77
CA PHE A 166 6.72 9.16 -8.00
C PHE A 166 6.75 10.68 -8.00
N GLU A 167 7.79 11.27 -8.52
CA GLU A 167 8.03 12.74 -8.56
C GLU A 167 6.79 13.52 -9.05
N GLU A 168 6.05 12.97 -10.01
CA GLU A 168 4.85 13.58 -10.57
C GLU A 168 3.62 13.46 -9.65
N ASN A 169 3.65 12.57 -8.66
CA ASN A 169 2.53 12.34 -7.73
C ASN A 169 2.52 13.33 -6.57
N ILE A 170 2.33 14.61 -6.89
CA ILE A 170 2.24 15.69 -5.89
C ILE A 170 1.11 15.45 -4.89
N GLY A 171 0.04 14.74 -5.30
CA GLY A 171 -1.07 14.38 -4.43
C GLY A 171 -0.63 13.49 -3.27
N SER A 172 0.12 12.42 -3.58
CA SER A 172 0.65 11.50 -2.57
C SER A 172 1.64 12.20 -1.63
N ARG A 173 2.58 12.99 -2.17
CA ARG A 173 3.51 13.79 -1.38
C ARG A 173 2.78 14.65 -0.35
N LYS A 174 1.74 15.40 -0.77
CA LYS A 174 0.96 16.26 0.14
C LYS A 174 0.23 15.46 1.23
N VAL A 175 -0.21 14.25 0.94
CA VAL A 175 -0.82 13.37 1.96
C VAL A 175 0.22 12.96 2.98
N MET A 176 1.40 12.50 2.55
CA MET A 176 2.50 12.10 3.44
C MET A 176 2.92 13.27 4.35
N GLU A 177 3.16 14.46 3.77
CA GLU A 177 3.52 15.67 4.52
C GLU A 177 2.44 16.04 5.56
N LYS A 178 1.15 15.97 5.21
CA LYS A 178 0.04 16.24 6.14
C LYS A 178 -0.08 15.20 7.25
N CYS A 179 0.38 13.98 7.00
CA CYS A 179 0.45 12.92 8.01
C CYS A 179 1.72 13.00 8.88
N GLY A 180 2.56 14.02 8.69
CA GLY A 180 3.77 14.24 9.47
C GLY A 180 5.00 13.50 8.95
N MET A 181 4.91 12.86 7.80
CA MET A 181 6.07 12.23 7.15
C MET A 181 6.94 13.29 6.46
N HIS A 182 8.23 13.05 6.40
CA HIS A 182 9.20 13.93 5.75
C HIS A 182 10.12 13.15 4.80
N LEU A 183 10.64 13.84 3.79
CA LEU A 183 11.65 13.26 2.90
C LEU A 183 12.89 12.85 3.71
N ASN A 184 13.34 11.61 3.55
CA ASN A 184 14.54 11.11 4.22
C ASN A 184 15.82 11.21 3.37
N GLY A 185 15.71 11.81 2.18
CA GLY A 185 16.82 11.97 1.23
C GLY A 185 17.04 10.79 0.30
N ASN A 186 16.35 9.67 0.50
CA ASN A 186 16.40 8.52 -0.41
C ASN A 186 15.63 8.83 -1.70
N SER A 187 16.23 8.50 -2.83
CA SER A 187 15.56 8.52 -4.12
C SER A 187 16.21 7.52 -5.06
N ASP A 188 15.43 6.95 -5.93
CA ASP A 188 15.89 6.06 -6.99
C ASP A 188 14.99 6.18 -8.23
N TYR A 189 15.20 5.28 -9.18
CA TYR A 189 14.39 5.22 -10.38
C TYR A 189 13.71 3.85 -10.46
N GLU A 190 12.41 3.89 -10.69
CA GLU A 190 11.58 2.70 -10.91
C GLU A 190 11.13 2.63 -12.37
N GLU A 191 11.25 1.45 -12.96
CA GLU A 191 10.73 1.19 -14.31
C GLU A 191 9.35 0.55 -14.20
N TYR A 192 8.34 1.26 -14.67
CA TYR A 192 6.96 0.81 -14.65
C TYR A 192 6.29 1.05 -16.01
N ARG A 193 5.71 0.00 -16.59
CA ARG A 193 5.05 0.03 -17.91
C ARG A 193 5.91 0.66 -19.00
N GLY A 194 7.20 0.31 -19.04
CA GLY A 194 8.15 0.79 -20.06
C GLY A 194 8.58 2.26 -19.91
N LYS A 195 8.23 2.91 -18.80
CA LYS A 195 8.68 4.26 -18.45
C LYS A 195 9.51 4.22 -17.17
N LYS A 196 10.48 5.13 -17.09
CA LYS A 196 11.34 5.29 -15.93
C LYS A 196 10.84 6.49 -15.12
N PHE A 197 10.43 6.23 -13.88
CA PHE A 197 9.95 7.25 -12.95
C PHE A 197 10.99 7.49 -11.87
N LYS A 198 11.15 8.74 -11.47
CA LYS A 198 11.92 9.08 -10.29
C LYS A 198 11.02 8.92 -9.06
N ARG A 199 11.51 8.19 -8.07
CA ARG A 199 10.82 7.89 -6.83
C ARG A 199 11.53 8.53 -5.65
N TYR A 200 10.77 9.05 -4.71
CA TYR A 200 11.24 9.59 -3.44
C TYR A 200 10.61 8.83 -2.28
N GLU A 201 11.35 8.75 -1.20
CA GLU A 201 10.89 8.11 0.04
C GLU A 201 10.64 9.17 1.12
N CYS A 202 9.48 9.06 1.77
CA CYS A 202 9.14 9.76 3.00
C CYS A 202 9.12 8.78 4.17
N GLU A 203 9.50 9.26 5.36
CA GLU A 203 9.44 8.48 6.59
C GLU A 203 8.95 9.30 7.77
N MET A 204 8.51 8.60 8.81
CA MET A 204 8.18 9.17 10.11
C MET A 204 8.47 8.13 11.20
N GLU A 205 9.10 8.54 12.30
CA GLU A 205 9.19 7.77 13.53
C GLU A 205 7.81 7.75 14.23
N LEU A 206 7.43 6.58 14.80
CA LEU A 206 6.09 6.33 15.38
C LEU A 206 6.08 6.44 16.91
#